data_b1ae42d04b1c6c159a345a645c0a2e16
#
_entry.id   b1ae42d04b1c6c159a345a645c0a2e16
#
_cell.length_a   1.000
_cell.length_b   1.000
_cell.length_c   1.000
_cell.angle_alpha   90.00
_cell.angle_beta   90.00
_cell.angle_gamma   90.00
#
_symmetry.space_group_name_H-M   'P 1'
#
loop_
_entity.id
_entity.type
_entity.pdbx_description
1 polymer ?
#
loop_
_entity_poly.entity_id
_entity_poly.type
_entity_poly.pdbx_seq_one_letter_code
_entity_poly.pdbx_strand_id
1 'polypeptide(L)'
;MSSAALIRFEFCSAAGQIEKDVEIEQVVIAGWTGRDAVALQAHIDELAEMGIPGPQEVPMFYRTSAAHVTTANAIQVIGPDSSGEVETFILKTGGDLWLGVGSEHTDRKAETAGITLAKQLCEKPLANQLWPLEEVTDHLDQLILRAWMQEDGKRVLYQEGTLAEMRTSHELIDL
;
A
#
# COMPACT_ATOMS: atom_id res chain seq x y z
N MET A 1 -7.93 -24.54 4.91
CA MET A 1 -6.81 -24.06 5.73
C MET A 1 -6.40 -22.72 5.14
N SER A 2 -6.50 -21.62 5.89
CA SER A 2 -5.98 -20.32 5.45
C SER A 2 -4.46 -20.42 5.46
N SER A 3 -3.79 -20.13 4.37
CA SER A 3 -2.33 -20.01 4.35
C SER A 3 -2.01 -18.59 4.80
N ALA A 4 -1.92 -18.40 6.09
CA ALA A 4 -1.44 -17.14 6.65
C ALA A 4 0.06 -16.98 6.37
N ALA A 5 0.50 -15.75 6.15
CA ALA A 5 1.92 -15.42 6.09
C ALA A 5 2.40 -15.06 7.50
N LEU A 6 3.50 -15.66 7.95
CA LEU A 6 4.13 -15.31 9.22
C LEU A 6 5.23 -14.29 8.94
N ILE A 7 5.07 -13.07 9.42
CA ILE A 7 5.99 -11.96 9.18
C ILE A 7 6.53 -11.43 10.51
N ARG A 8 7.83 -11.18 10.57
CA ARG A 8 8.46 -10.53 11.72
C ARG A 8 8.46 -9.03 11.56
N PHE A 9 7.85 -8.35 12.53
CA PHE A 9 7.81 -6.89 12.60
C PHE A 9 8.50 -6.37 13.85
N GLU A 10 9.03 -5.16 13.75
CA GLU A 10 9.57 -4.34 14.82
C GLU A 10 8.54 -3.28 15.21
N PHE A 11 7.97 -3.41 16.38
CA PHE A 11 6.96 -2.50 16.94
C PHE A 11 7.67 -1.38 17.69
N CYS A 12 7.67 -0.18 17.12
CA CYS A 12 8.33 1.02 17.63
C CYS A 12 7.29 1.93 18.29
N SER A 13 7.40 2.17 19.59
CA SER A 13 6.51 3.07 20.32
C SER A 13 7.31 3.97 21.26
N ALA A 14 6.65 4.96 21.84
CA ALA A 14 7.26 5.80 22.89
C ALA A 14 7.76 4.99 24.11
N ALA A 15 7.21 3.79 24.34
CA ALA A 15 7.64 2.89 25.40
C ALA A 15 8.88 2.04 25.06
N GLY A 16 9.31 2.01 23.80
CA GLY A 16 10.45 1.24 23.31
C GLY A 16 10.16 0.43 22.06
N GLN A 17 11.06 -0.49 21.74
CA GLN A 17 10.99 -1.34 20.54
C GLN A 17 10.95 -2.80 20.93
N ILE A 18 10.09 -3.57 20.26
CA ILE A 18 9.99 -5.02 20.41
C ILE A 18 9.78 -5.70 19.06
N GLU A 19 10.38 -6.86 18.87
CA GLU A 19 10.13 -7.71 17.71
C GLU A 19 9.06 -8.75 18.02
N LYS A 20 8.14 -8.98 17.08
CA LYS A 20 7.15 -10.05 17.15
C LYS A 20 6.91 -10.64 15.78
N ASP A 21 6.66 -11.95 15.75
CA ASP A 21 6.10 -12.63 14.59
C ASP A 21 4.58 -12.44 14.59
N VAL A 22 4.04 -12.00 13.46
CA VAL A 22 2.61 -11.76 13.28
C VAL A 22 2.09 -12.60 12.13
N GLU A 23 1.00 -13.28 12.36
CA GLU A 23 0.30 -14.05 11.34
C GLU A 23 -0.64 -13.11 10.57
N ILE A 24 -0.39 -12.96 9.27
CA ILE A 24 -1.21 -12.15 8.37
C ILE A 24 -2.23 -13.06 7.71
N GLU A 25 -3.48 -12.94 8.12
CA GLU A 25 -4.59 -13.74 7.60
C GLU A 25 -5.22 -13.14 6.34
N GLN A 26 -5.23 -11.81 6.23
CA GLN A 26 -5.89 -11.08 5.17
C GLN A 26 -5.10 -9.85 4.77
N VAL A 27 -5.11 -9.56 3.46
CA VAL A 27 -4.60 -8.32 2.89
C VAL A 27 -5.71 -7.68 2.09
N VAL A 28 -6.03 -6.44 2.44
CA VAL A 28 -7.02 -5.61 1.76
C VAL A 28 -6.32 -4.34 1.31
N ILE A 29 -6.44 -4.04 0.03
CA ILE A 29 -5.87 -2.85 -0.58
C ILE A 29 -7.02 -1.87 -0.83
N ALA A 30 -6.90 -0.65 -0.31
CA ALA A 30 -7.83 0.43 -0.61
C ALA A 30 -7.35 1.17 -1.86
N GLY A 31 -8.11 1.13 -2.92
CA GLY A 31 -7.85 1.90 -4.13
C GLY A 31 -8.76 3.12 -4.23
N TRP A 32 -8.36 4.07 -5.06
CA TRP A 32 -9.12 5.31 -5.31
C TRP A 32 -9.27 6.17 -4.05
N THR A 33 -8.19 6.30 -3.31
CA THR A 33 -8.15 6.89 -1.97
C THR A 33 -7.82 8.38 -1.97
N GLY A 34 -7.72 9.03 -3.13
CA GLY A 34 -7.46 10.47 -3.22
C GLY A 34 -8.48 11.29 -2.42
N ARG A 35 -7.97 12.26 -1.64
CA ARG A 35 -8.83 13.14 -0.80
C ARG A 35 -9.49 14.23 -1.63
N ASP A 36 -8.81 14.73 -2.66
CA ASP A 36 -9.38 15.71 -3.60
C ASP A 36 -10.24 14.99 -4.64
N ALA A 37 -11.57 15.20 -4.56
CA ALA A 37 -12.52 14.54 -5.44
C ALA A 37 -12.38 14.97 -6.92
N VAL A 38 -11.90 16.19 -7.18
CA VAL A 38 -11.71 16.68 -8.56
C VAL A 38 -10.48 16.02 -9.18
N ALA A 39 -9.36 15.98 -8.46
CA ALA A 39 -8.15 15.30 -8.91
C ALA A 39 -8.39 13.79 -9.08
N LEU A 40 -9.14 13.18 -8.16
CA LEU A 40 -9.50 11.76 -8.26
C LEU A 40 -10.36 11.48 -9.49
N GLN A 41 -11.37 12.32 -9.80
CA GLN A 41 -12.18 12.13 -10.99
C GLN A 41 -11.36 12.29 -12.28
N ALA A 42 -10.46 13.28 -12.33
CA ALA A 42 -9.57 13.46 -13.48
C ALA A 42 -8.69 12.21 -13.70
N HIS A 43 -8.18 11.62 -12.63
CA HIS A 43 -7.40 10.38 -12.71
C HIS A 43 -8.24 9.18 -13.20
N ILE A 44 -9.48 9.07 -12.75
CA ILE A 44 -10.43 8.04 -13.24
C ILE A 44 -10.63 8.19 -14.76
N ASP A 45 -10.83 9.42 -15.21
CA ASP A 45 -11.08 9.72 -16.64
C ASP A 45 -9.84 9.40 -17.49
N GLU A 46 -8.62 9.73 -17.02
CA GLU A 46 -7.36 9.38 -17.70
C GLU A 46 -7.20 7.86 -17.85
N LEU A 47 -7.47 7.10 -16.80
CA LEU A 47 -7.37 5.63 -16.85
C LEU A 47 -8.43 5.02 -17.76
N ALA A 48 -9.63 5.60 -17.82
CA ALA A 48 -10.68 5.17 -18.74
C ALA A 48 -10.25 5.35 -20.21
N GLU A 49 -9.52 6.44 -20.55
CA GLU A 49 -8.95 6.65 -21.87
C GLU A 49 -7.91 5.57 -22.25
N MET A 50 -7.21 5.01 -21.27
CA MET A 50 -6.27 3.89 -21.46
C MET A 50 -6.95 2.52 -21.45
N GLY A 51 -8.28 2.47 -21.35
CA GLY A 51 -9.06 1.23 -21.37
C GLY A 51 -9.17 0.52 -20.02
N ILE A 52 -8.78 1.18 -18.92
CA ILE A 52 -8.94 0.68 -17.56
C ILE A 52 -10.32 1.12 -17.05
N PRO A 53 -11.23 0.20 -16.72
CA PRO A 53 -12.56 0.58 -16.26
C PRO A 53 -12.48 1.31 -14.91
N GLY A 54 -13.24 2.39 -14.79
CA GLY A 54 -13.37 3.14 -13.55
C GLY A 54 -13.99 2.30 -12.41
N PRO A 55 -13.86 2.75 -11.17
CA PRO A 55 -14.39 2.06 -9.99
C PRO A 55 -15.93 2.13 -9.98
N GLN A 56 -16.57 1.12 -9.37
CA GLN A 56 -18.02 1.12 -9.14
C GLN A 56 -18.40 2.01 -7.95
N GLU A 57 -17.49 2.18 -7.03
CA GLU A 57 -17.61 3.02 -5.83
C GLU A 57 -16.24 3.56 -5.43
N VAL A 58 -16.20 4.59 -4.61
CA VAL A 58 -14.98 5.24 -4.16
C VAL A 58 -15.04 5.42 -2.63
N PRO A 59 -14.08 4.85 -1.88
CA PRO A 59 -12.97 3.98 -2.31
C PRO A 59 -13.42 2.57 -2.67
N MET A 60 -12.60 1.84 -3.42
CA MET A 60 -12.77 0.40 -3.63
C MET A 60 -11.78 -0.40 -2.82
N PHE A 61 -12.21 -1.58 -2.35
CA PHE A 61 -11.37 -2.50 -1.61
C PHE A 61 -11.10 -3.77 -2.41
N TYR A 62 -9.82 -4.10 -2.56
CA TYR A 62 -9.34 -5.27 -3.28
C TYR A 62 -8.68 -6.25 -2.33
N ARG A 63 -9.11 -7.50 -2.33
CA ARG A 63 -8.45 -8.56 -1.57
C ARG A 63 -7.35 -9.20 -2.38
N THR A 64 -6.17 -9.36 -1.76
CA THR A 64 -5.07 -10.15 -2.29
C THR A 64 -4.66 -11.25 -1.31
N SER A 65 -3.85 -12.19 -1.78
CA SER A 65 -3.34 -13.26 -0.92
C SER A 65 -2.36 -12.72 0.11
N ALA A 66 -2.49 -13.15 1.36
CA ALA A 66 -1.50 -12.86 2.39
C ALA A 66 -0.10 -13.42 2.06
N ALA A 67 -0.03 -14.46 1.22
CA ALA A 67 1.24 -15.03 0.76
C ALA A 67 2.08 -14.07 -0.11
N HIS A 68 1.50 -12.97 -0.58
CA HIS A 68 2.24 -11.94 -1.33
C HIS A 68 2.93 -10.90 -0.44
N VAL A 69 2.60 -10.85 0.85
CA VAL A 69 3.27 -9.95 1.79
C VAL A 69 4.69 -10.41 2.07
N THR A 70 5.64 -9.50 1.97
CA THR A 70 7.05 -9.81 2.24
C THR A 70 7.76 -8.60 2.88
N THR A 71 8.72 -8.87 3.76
CA THR A 71 9.67 -7.87 4.27
C THR A 71 11.06 -8.07 3.66
N ALA A 72 11.17 -8.80 2.56
CA ALA A 72 12.42 -8.98 1.83
C ALA A 72 12.91 -7.66 1.23
N ASN A 73 14.24 -7.48 1.18
CA ASN A 73 14.86 -6.28 0.61
C ASN A 73 14.75 -6.18 -0.92
N ALA A 74 14.25 -7.22 -1.58
CA ALA A 74 14.04 -7.26 -3.02
C ALA A 74 12.91 -8.23 -3.35
N ILE A 75 12.15 -7.89 -4.37
CA ILE A 75 11.14 -8.74 -4.98
C ILE A 75 11.48 -8.97 -6.45
N GLN A 76 10.88 -10.02 -7.03
CA GLN A 76 10.96 -10.29 -8.46
C GLN A 76 9.59 -10.10 -9.09
N VAL A 77 9.57 -9.50 -10.26
CA VAL A 77 8.36 -9.29 -11.05
C VAL A 77 8.51 -9.88 -12.45
N ILE A 78 7.41 -10.20 -13.09
CA ILE A 78 7.41 -10.77 -14.45
C ILE A 78 7.35 -9.62 -15.46
N GLY A 79 8.38 -9.55 -16.31
CA GLY A 79 8.44 -8.54 -17.38
C GLY A 79 8.68 -7.11 -16.87
N PRO A 80 8.53 -6.11 -17.75
CA PRO A 80 8.84 -4.71 -17.47
C PRO A 80 7.62 -3.87 -17.04
N ASP A 81 6.43 -4.44 -16.98
CA ASP A 81 5.18 -3.71 -16.86
C ASP A 81 4.71 -3.50 -15.40
N SER A 82 5.50 -3.96 -14.42
CA SER A 82 5.21 -3.76 -13.00
C SER A 82 5.78 -2.44 -12.50
N SER A 83 5.03 -1.75 -11.65
CA SER A 83 5.51 -0.57 -10.91
C SER A 83 5.09 -0.65 -9.44
N GLY A 84 5.93 -0.06 -8.56
CA GLY A 84 5.59 0.13 -7.16
C GLY A 84 4.80 1.41 -6.95
N GLU A 85 4.00 1.40 -5.92
CA GLU A 85 3.31 2.58 -5.36
C GLU A 85 3.66 2.63 -3.88
N VAL A 86 4.44 3.64 -3.47
CA VAL A 86 4.73 3.78 -2.05
C VAL A 86 3.48 4.25 -1.32
N GLU A 87 3.09 3.49 -0.30
CA GLU A 87 1.88 3.73 0.48
C GLU A 87 2.11 3.41 1.95
N THR A 88 1.23 3.90 2.80
CA THR A 88 1.12 3.41 4.17
C THR A 88 0.25 2.16 4.22
N PHE A 89 0.54 1.29 5.17
CA PHE A 89 -0.39 0.20 5.51
C PHE A 89 -0.71 0.21 7.00
N ILE A 90 -1.87 -0.33 7.33
CA ILE A 90 -2.30 -0.54 8.72
C ILE A 90 -2.28 -2.03 9.03
N LEU A 91 -1.53 -2.39 10.05
CA LEU A 91 -1.59 -3.72 10.66
C LEU A 91 -2.51 -3.68 11.88
N LYS A 92 -3.56 -4.49 11.87
CA LYS A 92 -4.42 -4.72 13.04
C LYS A 92 -3.98 -6.01 13.73
N THR A 93 -3.46 -5.90 14.93
CA THR A 93 -3.03 -7.05 15.74
C THR A 93 -3.16 -6.78 17.24
N GLY A 94 -3.57 -7.77 18.02
CA GLY A 94 -3.72 -7.63 19.47
C GLY A 94 -4.80 -6.64 19.93
N GLY A 95 -5.66 -6.17 19.02
CA GLY A 95 -6.64 -5.12 19.27
C GLY A 95 -6.16 -3.72 18.89
N ASP A 96 -4.87 -3.54 18.60
CA ASP A 96 -4.24 -2.28 18.27
C ASP A 96 -4.04 -2.11 16.77
N LEU A 97 -3.92 -0.85 16.32
CA LEU A 97 -3.62 -0.45 14.95
C LEU A 97 -2.21 0.10 14.86
N TRP A 98 -1.47 -0.40 13.89
CA TRP A 98 -0.07 -0.04 13.67
C TRP A 98 0.13 0.45 12.25
N LEU A 99 0.79 1.59 12.10
CA LEU A 99 1.14 2.19 10.81
C LEU A 99 2.51 1.70 10.34
N GLY A 100 2.61 1.31 9.09
CA GLY A 100 3.86 1.01 8.41
C GLY A 100 3.90 1.59 7.01
N VAL A 101 5.03 1.43 6.33
CA VAL A 101 5.24 1.85 4.93
C VAL A 101 5.47 0.61 4.08
N GLY A 102 4.83 0.57 2.93
CA GLY A 102 4.97 -0.51 1.96
C GLY A 102 4.98 -0.02 0.53
N SER A 103 4.98 -0.96 -0.38
CA SER A 103 4.79 -0.69 -1.79
C SER A 103 3.71 -1.60 -2.36
N GLU A 104 2.67 -0.98 -2.88
CA GLU A 104 1.60 -1.69 -3.58
C GLU A 104 2.03 -1.93 -5.03
N HIS A 105 2.83 -2.98 -5.25
CA HIS A 105 3.27 -3.35 -6.61
C HIS A 105 2.11 -3.90 -7.43
N THR A 106 1.97 -3.38 -8.64
CA THR A 106 0.90 -3.72 -9.58
C THR A 106 1.47 -3.91 -10.98
N ASP A 107 0.98 -4.90 -11.70
CA ASP A 107 1.27 -5.07 -13.13
C ASP A 107 0.33 -4.17 -13.95
N ARG A 108 0.86 -3.08 -14.49
CA ARG A 108 0.09 -2.05 -15.20
C ARG A 108 -0.57 -2.56 -16.47
N LYS A 109 0.05 -3.51 -17.15
CA LYS A 109 -0.53 -4.12 -18.33
C LYS A 109 -1.71 -5.02 -17.99
N ALA A 110 -1.60 -5.76 -16.90
CA ALA A 110 -2.67 -6.63 -16.40
C ALA A 110 -3.88 -5.86 -15.86
N GLU A 111 -3.74 -4.58 -15.50
CA GLU A 111 -4.88 -3.74 -15.05
C GLU A 111 -5.98 -3.64 -16.10
N THR A 112 -5.65 -3.68 -17.39
CA THR A 112 -6.64 -3.72 -18.48
C THR A 112 -7.51 -4.97 -18.49
N ALA A 113 -7.01 -6.07 -17.88
CA ALA A 113 -7.76 -7.31 -17.69
C ALA A 113 -8.51 -7.36 -16.36
N GLY A 114 -8.09 -6.56 -15.38
CA GLY A 114 -8.73 -6.41 -14.08
C GLY A 114 -7.76 -6.02 -12.98
N ILE A 115 -8.13 -5.00 -12.23
CA ILE A 115 -7.28 -4.43 -11.16
C ILE A 115 -6.95 -5.47 -10.09
N THR A 116 -7.92 -6.27 -9.63
CA THR A 116 -7.68 -7.34 -8.64
C THR A 116 -6.64 -8.35 -9.15
N LEU A 117 -6.70 -8.72 -10.43
CA LEU A 117 -5.71 -9.62 -11.04
C LEU A 117 -4.32 -8.99 -11.06
N ALA A 118 -4.23 -7.75 -11.51
CA ALA A 118 -2.97 -7.02 -11.59
C ALA A 118 -2.27 -6.90 -10.23
N LYS A 119 -3.05 -6.58 -9.18
CA LYS A 119 -2.55 -6.53 -7.81
C LYS A 119 -2.11 -7.89 -7.26
N GLN A 120 -2.79 -8.97 -7.66
CA GLN A 120 -2.49 -10.34 -7.25
C GLN A 120 -1.20 -10.88 -7.90
N LEU A 121 -0.76 -10.35 -9.03
CA LEU A 121 0.43 -10.84 -9.74
C LEU A 121 1.76 -10.43 -9.10
N CYS A 122 1.76 -9.44 -8.21
CA CYS A 122 2.96 -8.88 -7.62
C CYS A 122 3.00 -9.06 -6.11
N GLU A 123 4.19 -9.29 -5.56
CA GLU A 123 4.43 -9.24 -4.12
C GLU A 123 4.19 -7.84 -3.56
N LYS A 124 3.87 -7.76 -2.28
CA LYS A 124 3.61 -6.53 -1.53
C LYS A 124 4.71 -6.35 -0.48
N PRO A 125 5.84 -5.70 -0.85
CA PRO A 125 6.92 -5.46 0.10
C PRO A 125 6.50 -4.43 1.14
N LEU A 126 6.75 -4.78 2.41
CA LEU A 126 6.47 -3.95 3.57
C LEU A 126 7.77 -3.67 4.33
N ALA A 127 7.90 -2.46 4.88
CA ALA A 127 8.89 -2.22 5.93
C ALA A 127 8.55 -3.08 7.15
N ASN A 128 9.57 -3.53 7.86
CA ASN A 128 9.36 -4.31 9.08
C ASN A 128 9.07 -3.45 10.31
N GLN A 129 9.27 -2.12 10.23
CA GLN A 129 9.03 -1.19 11.33
C GLN A 129 7.59 -0.68 11.30
N LEU A 130 6.98 -0.65 12.50
CA LEU A 130 5.61 -0.23 12.72
C LEU A 130 5.52 0.73 13.90
N TRP A 131 4.63 1.71 13.78
CA TRP A 131 4.33 2.70 14.84
C TRP A 131 2.86 2.61 15.25
N PRO A 132 2.50 2.78 16.55
CA PRO A 132 1.11 2.87 16.95
C PRO A 132 0.41 3.97 16.17
N LEU A 133 -0.73 3.66 15.53
CA LEU A 133 -1.46 4.65 14.74
C LEU A 133 -1.86 5.86 15.58
N GLU A 134 -2.21 5.65 16.85
CA GLU A 134 -2.56 6.71 17.79
C GLU A 134 -1.40 7.69 18.06
N GLU A 135 -0.14 7.20 18.11
CA GLU A 135 1.02 8.06 18.38
C GLU A 135 1.38 8.96 17.17
N VAL A 136 0.93 8.62 15.97
CA VAL A 136 1.24 9.37 14.74
C VAL A 136 0.06 10.14 14.17
N THR A 137 -1.15 9.92 14.68
CA THR A 137 -2.41 10.50 14.17
C THR A 137 -2.36 12.02 14.04
N ASP A 138 -1.83 12.72 15.03
CA ASP A 138 -1.83 14.20 15.07
C ASP A 138 -0.94 14.85 13.98
N HIS A 139 -0.06 14.07 13.34
CA HIS A 139 0.85 14.58 12.31
C HIS A 139 0.85 13.75 11.01
N LEU A 140 -0.12 12.85 10.85
CA LEU A 140 -0.24 12.01 9.65
C LEU A 140 -0.17 12.82 8.36
N ASP A 141 -0.92 13.91 8.27
CA ASP A 141 -0.97 14.78 7.08
C ASP A 141 0.38 15.44 6.75
N GLN A 142 1.33 15.46 7.68
CA GLN A 142 2.67 16.03 7.50
C GLN A 142 3.70 14.97 7.06
N LEU A 143 3.35 13.68 7.11
CA LEU A 143 4.23 12.61 6.67
C LEU A 143 4.36 12.63 5.15
N ILE A 144 5.59 12.46 4.69
CA ILE A 144 5.92 12.46 3.27
C ILE A 144 6.34 11.05 2.86
N LEU A 145 5.66 10.51 1.86
CA LEU A 145 6.05 9.28 1.19
C LEU A 145 6.94 9.59 -0.02
N ARG A 146 8.01 8.82 -0.20
CA ARG A 146 8.91 8.92 -1.35
C ARG A 146 9.28 7.56 -1.87
N ALA A 147 9.28 7.45 -3.20
CA ALA A 147 9.87 6.32 -3.89
C ALA A 147 10.89 6.80 -4.93
N TRP A 148 11.90 6.00 -5.16
CA TRP A 148 12.94 6.28 -6.16
C TRP A 148 13.09 5.10 -7.08
N MET A 149 13.43 5.39 -8.32
CA MET A 149 13.82 4.38 -9.31
C MET A 149 15.28 4.57 -9.71
N GLN A 150 15.87 3.54 -10.30
CA GLN A 150 17.16 3.64 -10.97
C GLN A 150 16.95 3.69 -12.48
N GLU A 151 17.42 4.78 -13.10
CA GLU A 151 17.38 4.97 -14.54
C GLU A 151 18.80 5.32 -15.01
N ASP A 152 19.35 4.54 -15.94
CA ASP A 152 20.72 4.69 -16.43
C ASP A 152 21.79 4.78 -15.33
N GLY A 153 21.62 3.99 -14.26
CA GLY A 153 22.52 3.97 -13.11
C GLY A 153 22.39 5.16 -12.16
N LYS A 154 21.43 6.04 -12.38
CA LYS A 154 21.14 7.19 -11.51
C LYS A 154 19.86 6.95 -10.70
N ARG A 155 19.88 7.42 -9.46
CA ARG A 155 18.70 7.43 -8.61
C ARG A 155 17.83 8.63 -8.97
N VAL A 156 16.60 8.38 -9.43
CA VAL A 156 15.61 9.37 -9.82
C VAL A 156 14.42 9.30 -8.85
N LEU A 157 13.91 10.45 -8.41
CA LEU A 157 12.68 10.49 -7.62
C LEU A 157 11.51 10.08 -8.51
N TYR A 158 10.78 9.05 -8.09
CA TYR A 158 9.66 8.47 -8.84
C TYR A 158 8.30 8.94 -8.29
N GLN A 159 8.15 8.90 -6.96
CA GLN A 159 6.96 9.37 -6.26
C GLN A 159 7.36 10.26 -5.08
N GLU A 160 6.61 11.33 -4.86
CA GLU A 160 6.64 12.14 -3.63
C GLU A 160 5.26 12.75 -3.41
N GLY A 161 4.73 12.62 -2.20
CA GLY A 161 3.47 13.22 -1.79
C GLY A 161 3.31 13.15 -0.28
N THR A 162 2.41 13.95 0.26
CA THR A 162 2.04 13.93 1.67
C THR A 162 0.83 13.01 1.89
N LEU A 163 0.66 12.49 3.11
CA LEU A 163 -0.55 11.74 3.44
C LEU A 163 -1.81 12.61 3.45
N ALA A 164 -1.67 13.93 3.45
CA ALA A 164 -2.79 14.86 3.26
C ALA A 164 -3.50 14.70 1.91
N GLU A 165 -2.85 14.10 0.92
CA GLU A 165 -3.42 13.87 -0.41
C GLU A 165 -4.34 12.65 -0.45
N MET A 166 -4.28 11.79 0.57
CA MET A 166 -5.06 10.55 0.67
C MET A 166 -6.10 10.63 1.79
N ARG A 167 -7.14 9.83 1.69
CA ARG A 167 -8.09 9.61 2.79
C ARG A 167 -7.35 9.08 4.01
N THR A 168 -7.79 9.47 5.19
CA THR A 168 -7.15 9.03 6.43
C THR A 168 -7.32 7.54 6.64
N SER A 169 -6.35 6.93 7.34
CA SER A 169 -6.44 5.51 7.70
C SER A 169 -7.69 5.20 8.53
N HIS A 170 -8.13 6.13 9.39
CA HIS A 170 -9.36 5.97 10.20
C HIS A 170 -10.60 5.89 9.31
N GLU A 171 -10.75 6.83 8.34
CA GLU A 171 -11.87 6.78 7.39
C GLU A 171 -11.92 5.46 6.62
N LEU A 172 -10.76 4.94 6.17
CA LEU A 172 -10.70 3.70 5.40
C LEU A 172 -10.97 2.44 6.25
N ILE A 173 -10.66 2.47 7.54
CA ILE A 173 -10.91 1.35 8.46
C ILE A 173 -12.39 1.28 8.86
N ASP A 174 -13.07 2.42 8.92
CA ASP A 174 -14.48 2.53 9.33
C ASP A 174 -15.47 2.16 8.21
N LEU A 175 -14.98 1.98 6.96
CA LEU A 175 -15.76 1.54 5.79
C LEU A 175 -15.77 0.02 5.64
#